data_4077aa7a55263e2be5d8e6ab299cece6
#
_entry.id   4077aa7a55263e2be5d8e6ab299cece6
#
_cell.length_a   1.000
_cell.length_b   1.000
_cell.length_c   1.000
_cell.angle_alpha   90.00
_cell.angle_beta   90.00
_cell.angle_gamma   90.00
#
_symmetry.space_group_name_H-M   'P 1'
#
loop_
_entity.id
_entity.type
_entity.pdbx_description
1 polymer ?
#
loop_
_entity_poly.entity_id
_entity_poly.type
_entity_poly.pdbx_seq_one_letter_code
_entity_poly.pdbx_strand_id
1 'polypeptide(L)'
;IPGRISDPDYVRIFDTTLRDGEQSPGATLTSSEKLEIARNLAKLGVDIIEAGFPIASPDDFAGVKQIADVVGNEVFEDGYVPVIAGLSRAFPKDIQRAWDAVKTAKRPRVHTFIATSPIHMETKLQKTPDQVVEIAVNAVKFAKSLGCDDIEFSPEDAGRSDPEFLYRILSEVIEAGATTLNIPDTTGWNMPWEFGGLIKMLRENVKGAENVVFSTHCQNDLGLATANSLAGALNGARQLECTINGIGERAGNASLEEVVMALALKGHTHFEGGPGSGKLYTAINPVHITPTSKMVSEYTGMKCQPHKAIVGANAFQHESGIHQDGMIKNKSTYEIMTPESIGLMRGESQSGAGIVLGKHSGRNAVGTRLRELGYDLDPDKLNAVFSRFKQVAERKKGGFEDEDLEALVSDQAGFTNVLWQVTGLQVSTGLSGMPTATVKMRGPDGVERYVAATGTGPVDAVYKA
;
A
#
# COMPACT_ATOMS: atom_id res chain seq x y z
N ILE A 1 8.17 -3.54 27.79
CA ILE A 1 7.73 -2.29 27.16
C ILE A 1 6.22 -2.38 27.06
N PRO A 2 5.44 -1.40 27.55
CA PRO A 2 4.00 -1.45 27.50
C PRO A 2 3.54 -1.36 26.04
N GLY A 3 3.29 -2.51 25.42
CA GLY A 3 2.64 -2.62 24.14
C GLY A 3 1.13 -2.53 24.27
N ARG A 4 0.43 -2.46 23.11
CA ARG A 4 -1.03 -2.53 23.05
C ARG A 4 -1.55 -3.83 23.66
N ILE A 5 -0.88 -4.94 23.36
CA ILE A 5 -1.21 -6.29 23.81
C ILE A 5 0.04 -6.92 24.40
N SER A 6 -0.10 -7.49 25.61
CA SER A 6 0.97 -8.21 26.29
C SER A 6 0.88 -9.70 25.97
N ASP A 7 1.26 -10.07 24.75
CA ASP A 7 1.30 -11.43 24.25
C ASP A 7 2.60 -11.60 23.45
N PRO A 8 3.42 -12.62 23.70
CA PRO A 8 4.69 -12.84 23.01
C PRO A 8 4.52 -13.11 21.50
N ASP A 9 3.34 -13.50 21.06
CA ASP A 9 3.04 -13.76 19.64
C ASP A 9 2.44 -12.56 18.94
N TYR A 10 2.13 -11.49 19.68
CA TYR A 10 1.64 -10.25 19.09
C TYR A 10 2.74 -9.50 18.33
N VAL A 11 2.48 -9.18 17.08
CA VAL A 11 3.38 -8.42 16.20
C VAL A 11 2.85 -7.00 16.07
N ARG A 12 3.64 -6.03 16.52
CA ARG A 12 3.35 -4.61 16.37
C ARG A 12 3.57 -4.16 14.95
N ILE A 13 2.68 -3.34 14.44
CA ILE A 13 2.85 -2.69 13.14
C ILE A 13 3.30 -1.25 13.37
N PHE A 14 4.49 -0.96 12.87
CA PHE A 14 5.07 0.37 12.83
C PHE A 14 4.88 0.91 11.40
N ASP A 15 4.10 1.96 11.24
CA ASP A 15 3.91 2.60 9.93
C ASP A 15 4.85 3.79 9.78
N THR A 16 5.65 3.78 8.72
CA THR A 16 6.56 4.87 8.35
C THR A 16 6.17 5.55 7.03
N THR A 17 4.90 5.45 6.62
CA THR A 17 4.39 6.12 5.40
C THR A 17 4.67 7.62 5.41
N LEU A 18 4.50 8.28 6.57
CA LEU A 18 4.67 9.72 6.74
C LEU A 18 6.12 10.18 6.90
N ARG A 19 7.08 9.23 6.99
CA ARG A 19 8.51 9.55 7.06
C ARG A 19 9.27 8.93 5.89
N ASP A 20 9.49 7.61 5.88
CA ASP A 20 10.24 6.92 4.82
C ASP A 20 9.43 6.81 3.53
N GLY A 21 8.13 6.61 3.66
CA GLY A 21 7.20 6.64 2.54
C GLY A 21 7.20 7.97 1.79
N GLU A 22 7.19 9.09 2.52
CA GLU A 22 7.24 10.45 1.96
C GLU A 22 8.59 10.78 1.30
N GLN A 23 9.65 10.05 1.63
CA GLN A 23 10.95 10.18 0.96
C GLN A 23 10.97 9.60 -0.45
N SER A 24 9.90 8.94 -0.87
CA SER A 24 9.71 8.51 -2.25
C SER A 24 9.71 9.72 -3.20
N PRO A 25 10.52 9.73 -4.26
CA PRO A 25 10.55 10.86 -5.19
C PRO A 25 9.15 11.19 -5.74
N GLY A 26 8.68 12.40 -5.48
CA GLY A 26 7.37 12.88 -5.93
C GLY A 26 6.21 12.67 -4.93
N ALA A 27 6.44 12.06 -3.77
CA ALA A 27 5.42 11.79 -2.75
C ALA A 27 5.27 12.90 -1.69
N THR A 28 5.42 14.16 -2.06
CA THR A 28 5.31 15.29 -1.12
C THR A 28 3.89 15.42 -0.58
N LEU A 29 3.77 15.47 0.75
CA LEU A 29 2.51 15.63 1.47
C LEU A 29 2.46 16.98 2.20
N THR A 30 1.30 17.60 2.24
CA THR A 30 1.04 18.75 3.11
C THR A 30 0.81 18.32 4.55
N SER A 31 1.01 19.21 5.53
CA SER A 31 0.76 18.91 6.95
C SER A 31 -0.70 18.47 7.22
N SER A 32 -1.67 18.98 6.47
CA SER A 32 -3.08 18.55 6.57
C SER A 32 -3.30 17.13 6.05
N GLU A 33 -2.72 16.78 4.91
CA GLU A 33 -2.78 15.42 4.35
C GLU A 33 -2.09 14.41 5.26
N LYS A 34 -0.93 14.77 5.83
CA LYS A 34 -0.25 13.95 6.85
C LYS A 34 -1.14 13.67 8.06
N LEU A 35 -1.84 14.69 8.56
CA LEU A 35 -2.76 14.52 9.69
C LEU A 35 -3.92 13.58 9.35
N GLU A 36 -4.49 13.68 8.15
CA GLU A 36 -5.58 12.80 7.71
C GLU A 36 -5.11 11.36 7.53
N ILE A 37 -3.94 11.15 6.92
CA ILE A 37 -3.32 9.82 6.82
C ILE A 37 -3.07 9.25 8.21
N ALA A 38 -2.49 10.04 9.14
CA ALA A 38 -2.23 9.59 10.51
C ALA A 38 -3.51 9.13 11.24
N ARG A 39 -4.63 9.83 11.07
CA ARG A 39 -5.93 9.41 11.61
C ARG A 39 -6.41 8.09 11.00
N ASN A 40 -6.23 7.90 9.70
CA ASN A 40 -6.61 6.64 9.05
C ASN A 40 -5.71 5.48 9.45
N LEU A 41 -4.41 5.71 9.62
CA LEU A 41 -3.48 4.72 10.19
C LEU A 41 -3.90 4.30 11.60
N ALA A 42 -4.30 5.24 12.44
CA ALA A 42 -4.80 4.94 13.77
C ALA A 42 -6.13 4.15 13.74
N LYS A 43 -7.07 4.49 12.85
CA LYS A 43 -8.31 3.70 12.61
C LYS A 43 -8.02 2.31 12.06
N LEU A 44 -7.04 2.20 11.19
CA LEU A 44 -6.56 0.92 10.67
C LEU A 44 -6.02 0.03 11.81
N GLY A 45 -5.54 0.65 12.89
CA GLY A 45 -5.08 -0.03 14.09
C GLY A 45 -3.57 -0.23 14.14
N VAL A 46 -2.76 0.60 13.47
CA VAL A 46 -1.31 0.56 13.63
C VAL A 46 -0.91 0.89 15.08
N ASP A 47 0.15 0.25 15.54
CA ASP A 47 0.64 0.43 16.92
C ASP A 47 1.48 1.70 17.06
N ILE A 48 2.31 1.97 16.04
CA ILE A 48 3.22 3.10 16.02
C ILE A 48 3.11 3.82 14.68
N ILE A 49 3.03 5.15 14.71
CA ILE A 49 3.07 6.03 13.53
C ILE A 49 4.34 6.85 13.61
N GLU A 50 5.26 6.66 12.66
CA GLU A 50 6.40 7.54 12.50
C GLU A 50 5.97 8.75 11.68
N ALA A 51 5.79 9.87 12.37
CA ALA A 51 5.09 11.04 11.83
C ALA A 51 5.96 11.91 10.92
N GLY A 52 7.30 11.73 10.95
CA GLY A 52 8.22 12.48 10.10
C GLY A 52 9.61 12.67 10.70
N PHE A 53 10.35 13.62 10.11
CA PHE A 53 11.73 13.98 10.48
C PHE A 53 11.80 15.46 10.91
N PRO A 54 11.55 15.76 12.19
CA PRO A 54 11.32 17.14 12.69
C PRO A 54 12.44 18.15 12.48
N ILE A 55 13.68 17.68 12.25
CA ILE A 55 14.82 18.56 11.99
C ILE A 55 14.92 19.00 10.52
N ALA A 56 14.23 18.31 9.60
CA ALA A 56 14.36 18.57 8.17
C ALA A 56 13.92 19.99 7.80
N SER A 57 12.80 20.45 8.35
CA SER A 57 12.30 21.82 8.14
C SER A 57 11.40 22.29 9.30
N PRO A 58 11.08 23.59 9.39
CA PRO A 58 10.07 24.09 10.32
C PRO A 58 8.68 23.49 10.08
N ASP A 59 8.33 23.22 8.84
CA ASP A 59 7.03 22.63 8.45
C ASP A 59 6.94 21.15 8.86
N ASP A 60 8.00 20.38 8.65
CA ASP A 60 8.09 19.00 9.14
C ASP A 60 7.95 18.93 10.66
N PHE A 61 8.60 19.85 11.38
CA PHE A 61 8.40 19.93 12.83
C PHE A 61 6.95 20.23 13.21
N ALA A 62 6.34 21.18 12.55
CA ALA A 62 4.94 21.58 12.82
C ALA A 62 3.98 20.43 12.51
N GLY A 63 4.18 19.72 11.39
CA GLY A 63 3.39 18.56 11.00
C GLY A 63 3.49 17.40 11.99
N VAL A 64 4.71 17.02 12.40
CA VAL A 64 4.91 15.99 13.42
C VAL A 64 4.28 16.39 14.74
N LYS A 65 4.48 17.65 15.17
CA LYS A 65 3.88 18.16 16.40
C LYS A 65 2.35 18.14 16.34
N GLN A 66 1.75 18.53 15.23
CA GLN A 66 0.31 18.48 15.05
C GLN A 66 -0.25 17.06 15.15
N ILE A 67 0.43 16.08 14.56
CA ILE A 67 0.04 14.66 14.69
C ILE A 67 0.16 14.20 16.14
N ALA A 68 1.23 14.57 16.84
CA ALA A 68 1.43 14.24 18.25
C ALA A 68 0.34 14.86 19.13
N ASP A 69 0.00 16.13 18.91
CA ASP A 69 -1.01 16.86 19.69
C ASP A 69 -2.43 16.29 19.46
N VAL A 70 -2.76 15.87 18.24
CA VAL A 70 -4.10 15.41 17.85
C VAL A 70 -4.21 13.90 17.95
N VAL A 71 -3.59 13.18 17.01
CA VAL A 71 -3.70 11.71 16.90
C VAL A 71 -3.06 11.00 18.07
N GLY A 72 -1.95 11.53 18.59
CA GLY A 72 -1.25 11.00 19.78
C GLY A 72 -2.02 11.14 21.09
N ASN A 73 -3.20 11.79 21.09
CA ASN A 73 -4.06 11.96 22.26
C ASN A 73 -5.51 11.53 22.00
N GLU A 74 -5.86 11.19 20.78
CA GLU A 74 -7.18 10.69 20.42
C GLU A 74 -7.31 9.20 20.77
N VAL A 75 -8.42 8.82 21.41
CA VAL A 75 -8.73 7.42 21.72
C VAL A 75 -9.59 6.89 20.58
N PHE A 76 -9.10 5.89 19.89
CA PHE A 76 -9.81 5.26 18.77
C PHE A 76 -10.80 4.19 19.25
N GLU A 77 -11.61 3.64 18.33
CA GLU A 77 -12.73 2.73 18.64
C GLU A 77 -12.32 1.50 19.48
N ASP A 78 -11.09 1.02 19.29
CA ASP A 78 -10.52 -0.10 20.04
C ASP A 78 -9.96 0.29 21.42
N GLY A 79 -10.09 1.55 21.82
CA GLY A 79 -9.57 2.09 23.08
C GLY A 79 -8.07 2.35 23.12
N TYR A 80 -7.37 2.19 22.00
CA TYR A 80 -5.94 2.39 21.87
C TYR A 80 -5.58 3.81 21.40
N VAL A 81 -4.47 4.34 21.90
CA VAL A 81 -3.83 5.56 21.40
C VAL A 81 -2.48 5.14 20.81
N PRO A 82 -2.24 5.37 19.51
CA PRO A 82 -0.99 4.94 18.89
C PRO A 82 0.23 5.67 19.48
N VAL A 83 1.38 5.01 19.43
CA VAL A 83 2.66 5.65 19.68
C VAL A 83 2.96 6.61 18.51
N ILE A 84 3.39 7.82 18.82
CA ILE A 84 3.87 8.77 17.81
C ILE A 84 5.39 8.85 17.91
N ALA A 85 6.05 8.43 16.84
CA ALA A 85 7.50 8.44 16.71
C ALA A 85 7.99 9.61 15.84
N GLY A 86 9.13 10.16 16.23
CA GLY A 86 9.85 11.15 15.42
C GLY A 86 11.27 10.66 15.17
N LEU A 87 11.71 10.73 13.89
CA LEU A 87 13.07 10.35 13.50
C LEU A 87 14.07 11.43 13.89
N SER A 88 15.27 11.01 14.29
CA SER A 88 16.43 11.86 14.54
C SER A 88 17.73 11.16 14.17
N ARG A 89 18.68 11.88 13.61
CA ARG A 89 20.06 11.41 13.57
C ARG A 89 20.62 11.37 14.98
N ALA A 90 21.69 10.60 15.20
CA ALA A 90 22.35 10.47 16.49
C ALA A 90 23.13 11.75 16.91
N PHE A 91 22.47 12.90 16.83
CA PHE A 91 23.00 14.20 17.25
C PHE A 91 22.05 14.86 18.27
N PRO A 92 22.57 15.47 19.36
CA PRO A 92 21.75 16.06 20.40
C PRO A 92 20.71 17.07 19.87
N LYS A 93 21.07 17.90 18.90
CA LYS A 93 20.15 18.88 18.29
C LYS A 93 18.96 18.22 17.57
N ASP A 94 19.20 17.14 16.85
CA ASP A 94 18.18 16.40 16.13
C ASP A 94 17.24 15.69 17.11
N ILE A 95 17.82 15.04 18.13
CA ILE A 95 17.07 14.33 19.17
C ILE A 95 16.20 15.30 19.98
N GLN A 96 16.75 16.44 20.39
CA GLN A 96 15.98 17.48 21.07
C GLN A 96 14.79 17.94 20.22
N ARG A 97 15.02 18.15 18.91
CA ARG A 97 13.98 18.58 17.99
C ARG A 97 12.90 17.54 17.81
N ALA A 98 13.28 16.26 17.70
CA ALA A 98 12.32 15.15 17.62
C ALA A 98 11.49 15.03 18.91
N TRP A 99 12.17 15.08 20.07
CA TRP A 99 11.48 15.05 21.37
C TRP A 99 10.49 16.21 21.52
N ASP A 100 10.90 17.43 21.20
CA ASP A 100 10.02 18.61 21.29
C ASP A 100 8.77 18.50 20.39
N ALA A 101 8.88 17.78 19.29
CA ALA A 101 7.74 17.54 18.40
C ALA A 101 6.77 16.47 18.94
N VAL A 102 7.29 15.39 19.56
CA VAL A 102 6.44 14.24 19.94
C VAL A 102 6.05 14.18 21.42
N LYS A 103 6.74 14.90 22.32
CA LYS A 103 6.55 14.80 23.79
C LYS A 103 5.14 15.09 24.30
N THR A 104 4.30 15.75 23.50
CA THR A 104 2.90 16.05 23.83
C THR A 104 1.95 14.89 23.55
N ALA A 105 2.38 13.88 22.80
CA ALA A 105 1.61 12.66 22.61
C ALA A 105 1.55 11.86 23.91
N LYS A 106 0.47 11.12 24.11
CA LYS A 106 0.30 10.23 25.27
C LYS A 106 1.38 9.13 25.32
N ARG A 107 1.88 8.72 24.14
CA ARG A 107 2.91 7.69 23.96
C ARG A 107 3.97 8.20 22.96
N PRO A 108 4.88 9.08 23.39
CA PRO A 108 5.91 9.60 22.51
C PRO A 108 7.07 8.61 22.37
N ARG A 109 7.67 8.54 21.17
CA ARG A 109 8.89 7.80 20.91
C ARG A 109 9.90 8.65 20.14
N VAL A 110 11.16 8.56 20.51
CA VAL A 110 12.27 9.05 19.69
C VAL A 110 12.89 7.85 18.99
N HIS A 111 12.96 7.94 17.67
CA HIS A 111 13.68 6.99 16.82
C HIS A 111 15.00 7.62 16.38
N THR A 112 16.12 7.00 16.73
CA THR A 112 17.45 7.49 16.37
C THR A 112 18.27 6.40 15.69
N PHE A 113 19.20 6.81 14.82
CA PHE A 113 19.98 5.88 14.01
C PHE A 113 21.39 6.38 13.73
N ILE A 114 22.30 5.43 13.49
CA ILE A 114 23.62 5.65 12.93
C ILE A 114 24.02 4.44 12.09
N ALA A 115 24.75 4.67 10.99
CA ALA A 115 25.19 3.59 10.12
C ALA A 115 26.29 2.74 10.77
N THR A 116 26.24 1.42 10.51
CA THR A 116 27.10 0.42 11.16
C THR A 116 27.86 -0.45 10.18
N SER A 117 27.56 -0.40 8.88
CA SER A 117 28.32 -1.15 7.90
C SER A 117 29.70 -0.53 7.64
N PRO A 118 30.74 -1.34 7.34
CA PRO A 118 32.08 -0.85 7.06
C PRO A 118 32.10 0.26 6.01
N ILE A 119 31.40 0.05 4.90
CA ILE A 119 31.34 1.03 3.81
C ILE A 119 30.79 2.39 4.27
N HIS A 120 29.74 2.39 5.14
CA HIS A 120 29.18 3.64 5.64
C HIS A 120 30.08 4.29 6.70
N MET A 121 30.70 3.51 7.59
CA MET A 121 31.62 4.04 8.58
C MET A 121 32.84 4.71 7.95
N GLU A 122 33.41 4.06 6.93
CA GLU A 122 34.61 4.55 6.24
C GLU A 122 34.32 5.74 5.31
N THR A 123 33.27 5.63 4.48
CA THR A 123 33.04 6.61 3.39
C THR A 123 32.08 7.74 3.78
N LYS A 124 30.99 7.42 4.47
CA LYS A 124 29.93 8.38 4.83
C LYS A 124 30.22 9.08 6.16
N LEU A 125 30.51 8.30 7.20
CA LEU A 125 30.70 8.83 8.54
C LEU A 125 32.14 9.28 8.80
N GLN A 126 33.13 8.63 8.18
CA GLN A 126 34.57 8.82 8.44
C GLN A 126 34.87 8.66 9.95
N LYS A 127 34.33 7.57 10.55
CA LYS A 127 34.44 7.25 11.97
C LYS A 127 34.93 5.82 12.17
N THR A 128 35.67 5.64 13.26
CA THR A 128 36.02 4.29 13.72
C THR A 128 34.80 3.60 14.35
N PRO A 129 34.78 2.25 14.43
CA PRO A 129 33.74 1.51 15.15
C PRO A 129 33.53 2.02 16.59
N ASP A 130 34.59 2.30 17.33
CA ASP A 130 34.51 2.81 18.71
C ASP A 130 33.82 4.19 18.78
N GLN A 131 34.11 5.07 17.84
CA GLN A 131 33.43 6.37 17.74
C GLN A 131 31.96 6.23 17.39
N VAL A 132 31.60 5.27 16.54
CA VAL A 132 30.20 5.00 16.18
C VAL A 132 29.43 4.49 17.39
N VAL A 133 29.98 3.58 18.17
CA VAL A 133 29.40 3.10 19.42
C VAL A 133 29.22 4.24 20.43
N GLU A 134 30.24 5.06 20.63
CA GLU A 134 30.16 6.22 21.53
C GLU A 134 29.04 7.20 21.12
N ILE A 135 28.92 7.50 19.84
CA ILE A 135 27.85 8.37 19.32
C ILE A 135 26.47 7.74 19.56
N ALA A 136 26.30 6.46 19.29
CA ALA A 136 25.04 5.74 19.48
C ALA A 136 24.60 5.74 20.97
N VAL A 137 25.51 5.39 21.85
CA VAL A 137 25.27 5.36 23.30
C VAL A 137 24.91 6.74 23.84
N ASN A 138 25.67 7.76 23.43
CA ASN A 138 25.40 9.14 23.84
C ASN A 138 24.06 9.65 23.33
N ALA A 139 23.66 9.28 22.10
CA ALA A 139 22.37 9.62 21.54
C ALA A 139 21.20 9.04 22.35
N VAL A 140 21.27 7.75 22.69
CA VAL A 140 20.24 7.10 23.52
C VAL A 140 20.20 7.70 24.93
N LYS A 141 21.34 7.89 25.57
CA LYS A 141 21.41 8.54 26.90
C LYS A 141 20.86 9.95 26.88
N PHE A 142 21.14 10.71 25.82
CA PHE A 142 20.61 12.07 25.68
C PHE A 142 19.09 12.07 25.53
N ALA A 143 18.53 11.22 24.66
CA ALA A 143 17.07 11.08 24.52
C ALA A 143 16.41 10.73 25.89
N LYS A 144 17.01 9.81 26.62
CA LYS A 144 16.53 9.43 27.97
C LYS A 144 16.62 10.59 28.95
N SER A 145 17.65 11.39 28.91
CA SER A 145 17.83 12.57 29.78
C SER A 145 16.78 13.66 29.55
N LEU A 146 16.13 13.68 28.37
CA LEU A 146 15.03 14.58 28.05
C LEU A 146 13.68 14.10 28.62
N GLY A 147 13.62 12.89 29.19
CA GLY A 147 12.42 12.25 29.70
C GLY A 147 11.73 11.32 28.67
N CYS A 148 12.41 10.94 27.59
CA CYS A 148 11.92 9.94 26.65
C CYS A 148 12.18 8.54 27.19
N ASP A 149 11.12 7.80 27.53
CA ASP A 149 11.23 6.44 28.06
C ASP A 149 11.10 5.35 26.97
N ASP A 150 10.58 5.70 25.80
CA ASP A 150 10.47 4.80 24.64
C ASP A 150 11.42 5.26 23.53
N ILE A 151 12.54 4.57 23.39
CA ILE A 151 13.62 4.93 22.47
C ILE A 151 13.87 3.77 21.51
N GLU A 152 13.70 4.04 20.22
CA GLU A 152 14.05 3.12 19.14
C GLU A 152 15.42 3.47 18.57
N PHE A 153 16.28 2.46 18.43
CA PHE A 153 17.59 2.59 17.82
C PHE A 153 17.73 1.71 16.58
N SER A 154 18.22 2.29 15.48
CA SER A 154 18.49 1.59 14.23
C SER A 154 19.99 1.64 13.88
N PRO A 155 20.68 0.48 13.78
CA PRO A 155 21.99 0.38 13.15
C PRO A 155 21.82 0.40 11.61
N GLU A 156 21.84 1.59 10.99
CA GLU A 156 21.63 1.74 9.56
C GLU A 156 22.57 0.82 8.78
N ASP A 157 22.00 0.12 7.76
CA ASP A 157 22.67 -0.87 6.93
C ASP A 157 23.12 -2.14 7.70
N ALA A 158 22.31 -2.56 8.67
CA ALA A 158 22.57 -3.75 9.47
C ALA A 158 22.73 -5.01 8.62
N GLY A 159 22.00 -5.14 7.53
CA GLY A 159 22.08 -6.28 6.62
C GLY A 159 23.46 -6.49 5.98
N ARG A 160 24.33 -5.48 6.00
CA ARG A 160 25.71 -5.55 5.50
C ARG A 160 26.76 -5.24 6.59
N SER A 161 26.33 -5.15 7.83
CA SER A 161 27.23 -4.88 8.96
C SER A 161 27.84 -6.16 9.50
N ASP A 162 29.02 -6.02 10.14
CA ASP A 162 29.68 -7.12 10.83
C ASP A 162 28.83 -7.59 12.03
N PRO A 163 28.50 -8.88 12.16
CA PRO A 163 27.66 -9.36 13.25
C PRO A 163 28.24 -9.11 14.65
N GLU A 164 29.54 -9.27 14.85
CA GLU A 164 30.19 -9.02 16.15
C GLU A 164 30.11 -7.55 16.54
N PHE A 165 30.24 -6.66 15.55
CA PHE A 165 30.05 -5.22 15.77
C PHE A 165 28.60 -4.89 16.13
N LEU A 166 27.63 -5.54 15.47
CA LEU A 166 26.22 -5.39 15.83
C LEU A 166 25.93 -5.90 17.26
N TYR A 167 26.48 -7.05 17.66
CA TYR A 167 26.31 -7.55 19.04
C TYR A 167 26.80 -6.52 20.07
N ARG A 168 27.94 -5.92 19.81
CA ARG A 168 28.53 -4.90 20.68
C ARG A 168 27.66 -3.65 20.76
N ILE A 169 27.42 -2.98 19.64
CA ILE A 169 26.70 -1.70 19.63
C ILE A 169 25.26 -1.84 20.16
N LEU A 170 24.56 -2.92 19.82
CA LEU A 170 23.21 -3.16 20.29
C LEU A 170 23.16 -3.45 21.80
N SER A 171 24.13 -4.20 22.33
CA SER A 171 24.22 -4.41 23.80
C SER A 171 24.45 -3.08 24.54
N GLU A 172 25.33 -2.23 24.04
CA GLU A 172 25.67 -0.95 24.68
C GLU A 172 24.49 0.06 24.58
N VAL A 173 23.72 0.10 23.50
CA VAL A 173 22.55 0.98 23.43
C VAL A 173 21.38 0.47 24.27
N ILE A 174 21.23 -0.85 24.48
CA ILE A 174 20.26 -1.40 25.45
C ILE A 174 20.62 -0.93 26.85
N GLU A 175 21.89 -1.05 27.23
CA GLU A 175 22.37 -0.58 28.54
C GLU A 175 22.18 0.94 28.72
N ALA A 176 22.29 1.70 27.64
CA ALA A 176 22.02 3.13 27.62
C ALA A 176 20.54 3.49 27.76
N GLY A 177 19.63 2.57 27.46
CA GLY A 177 18.18 2.73 27.65
C GLY A 177 17.32 2.59 26.40
N ALA A 178 17.84 2.05 25.28
CA ALA A 178 17.03 1.71 24.12
C ALA A 178 16.01 0.63 24.48
N THR A 179 14.78 0.78 23.99
CA THR A 179 13.64 -0.10 24.27
C THR A 179 13.24 -0.94 23.07
N THR A 180 13.59 -0.48 21.88
CA THR A 180 13.37 -1.17 20.60
C THR A 180 14.63 -1.09 19.75
N LEU A 181 15.02 -2.23 19.19
CA LEU A 181 16.11 -2.36 18.24
C LEU A 181 15.53 -2.65 16.86
N ASN A 182 15.58 -1.68 16.00
CA ASN A 182 15.10 -1.84 14.63
C ASN A 182 16.27 -2.24 13.72
N ILE A 183 16.15 -3.35 13.02
CA ILE A 183 17.22 -3.94 12.20
C ILE A 183 16.88 -3.70 10.72
N PRO A 184 17.61 -2.76 10.06
CA PRO A 184 17.29 -2.40 8.69
C PRO A 184 18.09 -3.20 7.66
N ASP A 185 17.37 -3.79 6.70
CA ASP A 185 17.88 -4.18 5.38
C ASP A 185 17.78 -2.95 4.46
N THR A 186 18.66 -1.98 4.70
CA THR A 186 18.59 -0.62 4.13
C THR A 186 18.69 -0.59 2.61
N THR A 187 19.33 -1.57 2.01
CA THR A 187 19.56 -1.64 0.56
C THR A 187 18.72 -2.73 -0.12
N GLY A 188 17.82 -3.38 0.61
CA GLY A 188 17.01 -4.48 0.08
C GLY A 188 17.85 -5.63 -0.48
N TRP A 189 18.99 -5.91 0.14
CA TRP A 189 20.05 -6.79 -0.31
C TRP A 189 19.88 -8.24 0.13
N ASN A 190 19.28 -8.44 1.31
CA ASN A 190 19.26 -9.75 1.96
C ASN A 190 18.19 -10.68 1.37
N MET A 191 18.48 -11.97 1.33
CA MET A 191 17.49 -13.01 1.12
C MET A 191 16.72 -13.27 2.43
N PRO A 192 15.47 -13.81 2.38
CA PRO A 192 14.67 -14.02 3.58
C PRO A 192 15.34 -14.88 4.66
N TRP A 193 16.07 -15.91 4.26
CA TRP A 193 16.80 -16.77 5.21
C TRP A 193 18.03 -16.09 5.82
N GLU A 194 18.69 -15.18 5.08
CA GLU A 194 19.81 -14.38 5.59
C GLU A 194 19.30 -13.37 6.61
N PHE A 195 18.28 -12.62 6.27
CA PHE A 195 17.71 -11.61 7.14
C PHE A 195 17.05 -12.22 8.39
N GLY A 196 16.26 -13.28 8.23
CA GLY A 196 15.72 -14.04 9.36
C GLY A 196 16.81 -14.63 10.25
N GLY A 197 17.86 -15.18 9.64
CA GLY A 197 19.06 -15.67 10.35
C GLY A 197 19.76 -14.57 11.15
N LEU A 198 19.88 -13.37 10.58
CA LEU A 198 20.44 -12.20 11.28
C LEU A 198 19.61 -11.85 12.53
N ILE A 199 18.29 -11.76 12.42
CA ILE A 199 17.42 -11.49 13.57
C ILE A 199 17.61 -12.54 14.66
N LYS A 200 17.65 -13.82 14.29
CA LYS A 200 17.90 -14.92 15.24
C LYS A 200 19.24 -14.75 15.92
N MET A 201 20.32 -14.56 15.19
CA MET A 201 21.67 -14.40 15.73
C MET A 201 21.76 -13.21 16.70
N LEU A 202 21.15 -12.08 16.32
CA LEU A 202 21.14 -10.88 17.20
C LEU A 202 20.40 -11.17 18.50
N ARG A 203 19.25 -11.83 18.46
CA ARG A 203 18.51 -12.20 19.66
C ARG A 203 19.23 -13.17 20.58
N GLU A 204 20.05 -14.04 20.02
CA GLU A 204 20.82 -15.05 20.78
C GLU A 204 22.12 -14.48 21.37
N ASN A 205 22.71 -13.47 20.77
CA ASN A 205 24.06 -12.99 21.11
C ASN A 205 24.11 -11.57 21.67
N VAL A 206 23.10 -10.75 21.47
CA VAL A 206 23.04 -9.40 22.04
C VAL A 206 22.68 -9.49 23.52
N LYS A 207 23.54 -8.92 24.37
CA LYS A 207 23.29 -8.88 25.81
C LYS A 207 22.10 -7.96 26.14
N GLY A 208 21.11 -8.48 26.86
CA GLY A 208 19.89 -7.74 27.21
C GLY A 208 18.79 -7.82 26.15
N ALA A 209 18.97 -8.65 25.11
CA ALA A 209 17.99 -8.84 24.04
C ALA A 209 16.58 -9.23 24.54
N GLU A 210 16.51 -9.93 25.67
CA GLU A 210 15.26 -10.36 26.31
C GLU A 210 14.43 -9.20 26.89
N ASN A 211 15.03 -8.03 27.06
CA ASN A 211 14.40 -6.85 27.66
C ASN A 211 13.89 -5.83 26.63
N VAL A 212 14.11 -6.08 25.35
CA VAL A 212 13.81 -5.12 24.26
C VAL A 212 12.97 -5.78 23.16
N VAL A 213 12.36 -4.96 22.34
CA VAL A 213 11.66 -5.40 21.13
C VAL A 213 12.61 -5.36 19.93
N PHE A 214 12.70 -6.47 19.20
CA PHE A 214 13.33 -6.47 17.89
C PHE A 214 12.31 -6.06 16.83
N SER A 215 12.71 -5.14 15.96
CA SER A 215 11.94 -4.65 14.82
C SER A 215 12.68 -4.96 13.52
N THR A 216 11.93 -5.02 12.43
CA THR A 216 12.49 -5.13 11.08
C THR A 216 12.14 -3.91 10.26
N HIS A 217 13.07 -3.47 9.43
CA HIS A 217 12.84 -2.47 8.38
C HIS A 217 13.48 -2.98 7.09
N CYS A 218 12.68 -3.25 6.06
CA CYS A 218 13.17 -3.88 4.85
C CYS A 218 12.82 -3.05 3.61
N GLN A 219 13.85 -2.70 2.84
CA GLN A 219 13.70 -2.09 1.51
C GLN A 219 13.46 -3.17 0.45
N ASN A 220 12.88 -2.78 -0.69
CA ASN A 220 12.31 -3.70 -1.66
C ASN A 220 13.11 -3.81 -2.97
N ASP A 221 14.39 -3.52 -2.94
CA ASP A 221 15.23 -3.45 -4.15
C ASP A 221 15.27 -4.78 -4.92
N LEU A 222 15.27 -5.91 -4.23
CA LEU A 222 15.14 -7.25 -4.83
C LEU A 222 13.69 -7.78 -4.89
N GLY A 223 12.68 -6.98 -4.48
CA GLY A 223 11.30 -7.43 -4.41
C GLY A 223 11.01 -8.35 -3.22
N LEU A 224 11.83 -8.32 -2.16
CA LEU A 224 11.77 -9.26 -1.04
C LEU A 224 11.42 -8.61 0.30
N ALA A 225 11.09 -7.32 0.35
CA ALA A 225 10.88 -6.59 1.60
C ALA A 225 9.81 -7.25 2.49
N THR A 226 8.65 -7.59 1.94
CA THR A 226 7.58 -8.30 2.66
C THR A 226 8.06 -9.66 3.17
N ALA A 227 8.75 -10.43 2.32
CA ALA A 227 9.27 -11.75 2.69
C ALA A 227 10.33 -11.66 3.79
N ASN A 228 11.23 -10.66 3.72
CA ASN A 228 12.26 -10.42 4.72
C ASN A 228 11.64 -10.02 6.08
N SER A 229 10.64 -9.12 6.07
CA SER A 229 9.92 -8.73 7.29
C SER A 229 9.23 -9.92 7.96
N LEU A 230 8.57 -10.78 7.19
CA LEU A 230 7.96 -12.01 7.70
C LEU A 230 9.00 -13.00 8.20
N ALA A 231 10.14 -13.15 7.52
CA ALA A 231 11.24 -13.99 7.98
C ALA A 231 11.81 -13.48 9.32
N GLY A 232 11.91 -12.15 9.50
CA GLY A 232 12.28 -11.54 10.76
C GLY A 232 11.29 -11.84 11.88
N ALA A 233 9.98 -11.76 11.61
CA ALA A 233 8.93 -12.11 12.57
C ALA A 233 9.00 -13.58 13.00
N LEU A 234 9.23 -14.50 12.06
CA LEU A 234 9.45 -15.93 12.33
C LEU A 234 10.65 -16.18 13.24
N ASN A 235 11.67 -15.36 13.15
CA ASN A 235 12.89 -15.45 13.95
C ASN A 235 12.87 -14.56 15.21
N GLY A 236 11.69 -14.01 15.55
CA GLY A 236 11.42 -13.39 16.86
C GLY A 236 11.39 -11.88 16.87
N ALA A 237 11.41 -11.20 15.71
CA ALA A 237 11.00 -9.79 15.67
C ALA A 237 9.52 -9.67 16.06
N ARG A 238 9.19 -8.64 16.83
CA ARG A 238 7.82 -8.38 17.33
C ARG A 238 7.36 -6.94 17.02
N GLN A 239 8.08 -6.26 16.16
CA GLN A 239 7.66 -5.05 15.47
C GLN A 239 8.09 -5.17 14.01
N LEU A 240 7.23 -4.78 13.07
CA LEU A 240 7.53 -4.73 11.65
C LEU A 240 7.27 -3.32 11.14
N GLU A 241 8.31 -2.68 10.61
CA GLU A 241 8.16 -1.40 9.92
C GLU A 241 7.67 -1.63 8.50
N CYS A 242 6.63 -0.91 8.14
CA CYS A 242 5.98 -1.01 6.84
C CYS A 242 5.53 0.36 6.37
N THR A 243 5.16 0.45 5.11
CA THR A 243 4.44 1.62 4.57
C THR A 243 3.17 1.18 3.84
N ILE A 244 2.17 2.03 3.82
CA ILE A 244 1.00 1.84 2.97
C ILE A 244 1.48 1.79 1.51
N ASN A 245 0.99 0.83 0.75
CA ASN A 245 1.36 0.57 -0.64
C ASN A 245 2.84 0.22 -0.86
N GLY A 246 3.62 0.04 0.19
CA GLY A 246 5.06 -0.19 0.08
C GLY A 246 5.84 1.01 -0.45
N ILE A 247 5.32 2.24 -0.37
CA ILE A 247 6.02 3.43 -0.86
C ILE A 247 7.30 3.70 -0.07
N GLY A 248 8.28 4.32 -0.70
CA GLY A 248 9.57 4.65 -0.10
C GLY A 248 10.63 4.95 -1.14
N GLU A 249 11.86 5.16 -0.69
CA GLU A 249 12.97 5.39 -1.60
C GLU A 249 13.21 4.18 -2.53
N ARG A 250 13.74 4.43 -3.72
CA ARG A 250 14.10 3.45 -4.75
C ARG A 250 12.92 2.53 -5.12
N ALA A 251 12.96 1.24 -4.69
CA ALA A 251 11.90 0.26 -4.94
C ALA A 251 10.84 0.22 -3.82
N GLY A 252 10.97 1.04 -2.78
CA GLY A 252 10.04 1.15 -1.67
C GLY A 252 10.36 0.24 -0.49
N ASN A 253 9.42 0.18 0.44
CA ASN A 253 9.46 -0.57 1.70
C ASN A 253 8.64 -1.86 1.66
N ALA A 254 8.68 -2.62 2.74
CA ALA A 254 7.69 -3.66 3.00
C ALA A 254 6.28 -3.04 3.00
N SER A 255 5.38 -3.67 2.26
CA SER A 255 4.00 -3.21 2.11
C SER A 255 3.17 -3.64 3.32
N LEU A 256 2.56 -2.68 4.03
CA LEU A 256 1.78 -2.95 5.24
C LEU A 256 0.65 -3.95 4.96
N GLU A 257 -0.10 -3.73 3.90
CA GLU A 257 -1.23 -4.60 3.51
C GLU A 257 -0.79 -6.04 3.22
N GLU A 258 0.38 -6.23 2.62
CA GLU A 258 0.92 -7.56 2.31
C GLU A 258 1.36 -8.29 3.58
N VAL A 259 2.12 -7.61 4.45
CA VAL A 259 2.59 -8.15 5.73
C VAL A 259 1.41 -8.54 6.61
N VAL A 260 0.46 -7.63 6.77
CA VAL A 260 -0.70 -7.83 7.64
C VAL A 260 -1.60 -8.95 7.14
N MET A 261 -1.91 -8.99 5.85
CA MET A 261 -2.76 -10.04 5.30
C MET A 261 -2.07 -11.41 5.28
N ALA A 262 -0.74 -11.46 5.09
CA ALA A 262 0.02 -12.70 5.25
C ALA A 262 -0.09 -13.24 6.70
N LEU A 263 0.06 -12.39 7.71
CA LEU A 263 -0.11 -12.79 9.12
C LEU A 263 -1.56 -13.17 9.42
N ALA A 264 -2.55 -12.43 8.93
CA ALA A 264 -3.96 -12.73 9.14
C ALA A 264 -4.38 -14.09 8.57
N LEU A 265 -3.89 -14.43 7.37
CA LEU A 265 -4.27 -15.66 6.68
C LEU A 265 -3.42 -16.87 7.07
N LYS A 266 -2.15 -16.67 7.45
CA LYS A 266 -1.17 -17.74 7.67
C LYS A 266 -0.58 -17.79 9.08
N GLY A 267 -0.79 -16.77 9.89
CA GLY A 267 -0.24 -16.69 11.24
C GLY A 267 -0.58 -17.86 12.14
N HIS A 268 -1.75 -18.49 11.91
CA HIS A 268 -2.21 -19.64 12.72
C HIS A 268 -1.63 -20.99 12.30
N THR A 269 -1.07 -21.12 11.09
CA THR A 269 -0.77 -22.44 10.51
C THR A 269 0.67 -22.67 10.09
N HIS A 270 1.45 -21.61 9.86
CA HIS A 270 2.78 -21.74 9.27
C HIS A 270 3.89 -21.02 10.03
N PHE A 271 3.56 -20.34 11.11
CA PHE A 271 4.52 -19.64 11.95
C PHE A 271 4.72 -20.39 13.27
N GLU A 272 4.81 -21.72 13.21
CA GLU A 272 5.10 -22.57 14.35
C GLU A 272 6.60 -22.49 14.71
N GLY A 273 6.90 -22.34 16.00
CA GLY A 273 8.27 -22.41 16.53
C GLY A 273 8.89 -21.10 16.98
N GLY A 274 8.15 -20.00 16.99
CA GLY A 274 8.59 -18.75 17.62
C GLY A 274 8.51 -18.79 19.15
N PRO A 275 9.06 -17.77 19.86
CA PRO A 275 9.11 -17.73 21.32
C PRO A 275 7.75 -17.58 22.00
N GLY A 276 6.73 -18.21 21.65
CA GLY A 276 5.43 -18.14 22.32
C GLY A 276 4.60 -19.36 22.06
N SER A 277 4.01 -19.53 20.95
CA SER A 277 3.19 -20.68 20.54
C SER A 277 3.03 -20.78 19.02
N GLY A 278 3.65 -19.88 18.30
CA GLY A 278 3.64 -19.91 16.84
C GLY A 278 2.40 -19.32 16.16
N LYS A 279 1.60 -18.50 16.87
CA LYS A 279 0.40 -17.86 16.31
C LYS A 279 0.61 -16.36 16.16
N LEU A 280 1.48 -15.95 15.25
CA LEU A 280 1.74 -14.54 15.03
C LEU A 280 0.48 -13.82 14.49
N TYR A 281 0.15 -12.69 15.10
CA TYR A 281 -1.01 -11.89 14.72
C TYR A 281 -0.80 -10.40 14.99
N THR A 282 -1.63 -9.56 14.39
CA THR A 282 -1.65 -8.11 14.58
C THR A 282 -3.03 -7.64 15.04
N ALA A 283 -3.13 -6.42 15.52
CA ALA A 283 -4.41 -5.79 15.86
C ALA A 283 -4.97 -4.93 14.70
N ILE A 284 -4.40 -5.04 13.51
CA ILE A 284 -4.89 -4.30 12.34
C ILE A 284 -6.31 -4.75 12.00
N ASN A 285 -7.18 -3.78 11.74
CA ASN A 285 -8.51 -4.00 11.19
C ASN A 285 -8.45 -3.94 9.64
N PRO A 286 -8.45 -5.10 8.95
CA PRO A 286 -8.20 -5.13 7.51
C PRO A 286 -9.22 -4.35 6.66
N VAL A 287 -10.45 -4.13 7.15
CA VAL A 287 -11.48 -3.38 6.41
C VAL A 287 -11.09 -1.92 6.13
N HIS A 288 -10.08 -1.40 6.79
CA HIS A 288 -9.54 -0.06 6.53
C HIS A 288 -8.35 -0.06 5.55
N ILE A 289 -7.88 -1.22 5.08
CA ILE A 289 -6.74 -1.31 4.15
C ILE A 289 -7.02 -0.57 2.85
N THR A 290 -8.08 -0.94 2.14
CA THR A 290 -8.39 -0.33 0.84
C THR A 290 -8.65 1.17 0.91
N PRO A 291 -9.46 1.70 1.85
CA PRO A 291 -9.63 3.14 1.99
C PRO A 291 -8.32 3.89 2.27
N THR A 292 -7.45 3.34 3.14
CA THR A 292 -6.16 3.97 3.47
C THR A 292 -5.20 3.92 2.28
N SER A 293 -5.14 2.79 1.56
CA SER A 293 -4.34 2.65 0.34
C SER A 293 -4.75 3.65 -0.75
N LYS A 294 -6.06 3.82 -0.98
CA LYS A 294 -6.59 4.80 -1.93
C LYS A 294 -6.22 6.24 -1.52
N MET A 295 -6.40 6.59 -0.27
CA MET A 295 -6.07 7.93 0.26
C MET A 295 -4.58 8.24 0.07
N VAL A 296 -3.68 7.33 0.43
CA VAL A 296 -2.24 7.53 0.26
C VAL A 296 -1.88 7.66 -1.23
N SER A 297 -2.46 6.82 -2.11
CA SER A 297 -2.26 6.94 -3.55
C SER A 297 -2.74 8.27 -4.12
N GLU A 298 -3.86 8.79 -3.63
CA GLU A 298 -4.44 10.06 -4.08
C GLU A 298 -3.58 11.25 -3.64
N TYR A 299 -3.22 11.31 -2.34
CA TYR A 299 -2.45 12.43 -1.79
C TYR A 299 -1.00 12.47 -2.28
N THR A 300 -0.36 11.32 -2.43
CA THR A 300 1.02 11.24 -2.94
C THR A 300 1.11 11.27 -4.46
N GLY A 301 0.00 11.06 -5.18
CA GLY A 301 0.00 10.86 -6.64
C GLY A 301 0.62 9.52 -7.08
N MET A 302 1.09 8.68 -6.16
CA MET A 302 1.73 7.40 -6.44
C MET A 302 0.69 6.29 -6.57
N LYS A 303 0.26 6.03 -7.79
CA LYS A 303 -0.74 4.99 -8.08
C LYS A 303 -0.17 3.58 -7.90
N CYS A 304 -0.93 2.72 -7.23
CA CYS A 304 -0.63 1.30 -7.18
C CYS A 304 -0.66 0.68 -8.58
N GLN A 305 0.28 -0.23 -8.85
CA GLN A 305 0.22 -1.05 -10.06
C GLN A 305 -1.07 -1.90 -10.05
N PRO A 306 -1.73 -2.11 -11.20
CA PRO A 306 -2.98 -2.87 -11.23
C PRO A 306 -2.90 -4.27 -10.63
N HIS A 307 -1.76 -4.94 -10.75
CA HIS A 307 -1.50 -6.28 -10.21
C HIS A 307 -0.76 -6.27 -8.86
N LYS A 308 -0.70 -5.12 -8.15
CA LYS A 308 -0.16 -5.11 -6.79
C LYS A 308 -0.96 -6.04 -5.90
N ALA A 309 -0.26 -6.84 -5.11
CA ALA A 309 -0.90 -7.75 -4.15
C ALA A 309 -1.84 -6.95 -3.21
N ILE A 310 -2.93 -7.56 -2.82
CA ILE A 310 -3.97 -7.09 -1.90
C ILE A 310 -4.79 -5.91 -2.46
N VAL A 311 -4.16 -4.78 -2.80
CA VAL A 311 -4.85 -3.49 -3.11
C VAL A 311 -4.86 -3.09 -4.59
N GLY A 312 -4.17 -3.83 -5.44
CA GLY A 312 -4.15 -3.56 -6.88
C GLY A 312 -5.53 -3.76 -7.51
N ALA A 313 -5.86 -3.00 -8.55
CA ALA A 313 -7.14 -3.05 -9.22
C ALA A 313 -7.51 -4.45 -9.76
N ASN A 314 -6.49 -5.25 -10.11
CA ASN A 314 -6.66 -6.61 -10.63
C ASN A 314 -6.62 -7.69 -9.55
N ALA A 315 -6.41 -7.34 -8.27
CA ALA A 315 -6.19 -8.33 -7.20
C ALA A 315 -7.33 -9.36 -7.04
N PHE A 316 -8.55 -8.99 -7.43
CA PHE A 316 -9.75 -9.84 -7.39
C PHE A 316 -10.41 -10.02 -8.75
N GLN A 317 -9.67 -9.80 -9.85
CA GLN A 317 -10.23 -9.86 -11.20
C GLN A 317 -9.74 -11.09 -11.96
N HIS A 318 -10.63 -11.70 -12.74
CA HIS A 318 -10.37 -12.87 -13.57
C HIS A 318 -10.88 -12.64 -14.99
N GLU A 319 -10.02 -12.81 -15.99
CA GLU A 319 -10.40 -12.76 -17.42
C GLU A 319 -10.39 -14.16 -18.07
N SER A 320 -9.55 -15.07 -17.57
CA SER A 320 -9.47 -16.44 -18.10
C SER A 320 -10.78 -17.20 -17.90
N GLY A 321 -11.34 -17.78 -18.98
CA GLY A 321 -12.59 -18.51 -18.92
C GLY A 321 -12.59 -19.71 -17.95
N ILE A 322 -11.45 -20.39 -17.77
CA ILE A 322 -11.29 -21.50 -16.81
C ILE A 322 -11.39 -20.96 -15.38
N HIS A 323 -10.72 -19.84 -15.09
CA HIS A 323 -10.76 -19.21 -13.78
C HIS A 323 -12.17 -18.67 -13.48
N GLN A 324 -12.80 -18.00 -14.44
CA GLN A 324 -14.17 -17.51 -14.32
C GLN A 324 -15.19 -18.63 -14.03
N ASP A 325 -15.08 -19.77 -14.70
CA ASP A 325 -15.92 -20.92 -14.46
C ASP A 325 -15.73 -21.49 -13.03
N GLY A 326 -14.47 -21.56 -12.58
CA GLY A 326 -14.13 -21.93 -11.20
C GLY A 326 -14.77 -20.99 -10.18
N MET A 327 -14.60 -19.68 -10.36
CA MET A 327 -15.14 -18.63 -9.48
C MET A 327 -16.66 -18.63 -9.40
N ILE A 328 -17.34 -18.86 -10.54
CA ILE A 328 -18.81 -18.97 -10.59
C ILE A 328 -19.30 -20.17 -9.77
N LYS A 329 -18.58 -21.29 -9.83
CA LYS A 329 -18.93 -22.51 -9.10
C LYS A 329 -18.62 -22.41 -7.60
N ASN A 330 -17.43 -21.91 -7.28
CA ASN A 330 -17.01 -21.68 -5.90
C ASN A 330 -15.86 -20.64 -5.87
N LYS A 331 -16.08 -19.51 -5.21
CA LYS A 331 -15.10 -18.43 -5.09
C LYS A 331 -13.78 -18.89 -4.48
N SER A 332 -13.81 -19.81 -3.51
CA SER A 332 -12.60 -20.35 -2.88
C SER A 332 -11.66 -21.11 -3.82
N THR A 333 -12.05 -21.34 -5.08
CA THR A 333 -11.17 -21.94 -6.08
C THR A 333 -9.98 -21.03 -6.42
N TYR A 334 -10.16 -19.71 -6.34
CA TYR A 334 -9.13 -18.72 -6.69
C TYR A 334 -9.04 -17.53 -5.72
N GLU A 335 -9.93 -17.43 -4.73
CA GLU A 335 -9.88 -16.40 -3.68
C GLU A 335 -9.34 -16.98 -2.38
N ILE A 336 -8.24 -16.43 -1.87
CA ILE A 336 -7.71 -16.72 -0.53
C ILE A 336 -8.27 -15.77 0.54
N MET A 337 -8.90 -14.70 0.12
CA MET A 337 -9.57 -13.67 0.93
C MET A 337 -10.67 -13.04 0.07
N THR A 338 -11.61 -12.35 0.69
CA THR A 338 -12.68 -11.65 -0.05
C THR A 338 -12.37 -10.16 -0.19
N PRO A 339 -12.86 -9.48 -1.23
CA PRO A 339 -12.73 -8.02 -1.36
C PRO A 339 -13.21 -7.28 -0.12
N GLU A 340 -14.34 -7.70 0.45
CA GLU A 340 -14.94 -7.08 1.62
C GLU A 340 -14.06 -7.19 2.87
N SER A 341 -13.25 -8.25 2.98
CA SER A 341 -12.34 -8.46 4.11
C SER A 341 -11.25 -7.38 4.23
N ILE A 342 -10.97 -6.68 3.14
CA ILE A 342 -10.00 -5.57 3.08
C ILE A 342 -10.68 -4.20 2.84
N GLY A 343 -12.01 -4.14 2.94
CA GLY A 343 -12.78 -2.91 2.75
C GLY A 343 -12.98 -2.47 1.31
N LEU A 344 -12.84 -3.39 0.35
CA LEU A 344 -13.18 -3.14 -1.04
C LEU A 344 -14.66 -3.48 -1.26
N MET A 345 -15.49 -2.47 -1.51
CA MET A 345 -16.93 -2.69 -1.74
C MET A 345 -17.17 -3.31 -3.12
N ARG A 346 -18.04 -4.34 -3.17
CA ARG A 346 -18.50 -4.88 -4.46
C ARG A 346 -19.32 -3.82 -5.18
N GLY A 347 -18.87 -3.38 -6.31
CA GLY A 347 -19.46 -2.26 -7.09
C GLY A 347 -18.50 -1.09 -7.30
N GLU A 348 -17.46 -0.99 -6.49
CA GLU A 348 -16.34 -0.09 -6.77
C GLU A 348 -15.28 -0.69 -7.71
N SER A 349 -15.27 -2.03 -7.89
CA SER A 349 -14.56 -2.65 -9.00
C SER A 349 -15.44 -2.53 -10.26
N GLN A 350 -14.87 -2.10 -11.36
CA GLN A 350 -15.52 -1.88 -12.66
C GLN A 350 -16.30 -3.10 -13.23
N SER A 351 -16.26 -4.26 -12.53
CA SER A 351 -17.07 -5.44 -12.82
C SER A 351 -17.56 -6.07 -11.52
N GLY A 352 -18.81 -5.92 -11.20
CA GLY A 352 -19.46 -6.29 -9.92
C GLY A 352 -19.25 -7.71 -9.40
N ALA A 353 -18.66 -8.63 -10.18
CA ALA A 353 -18.36 -10.01 -9.80
C ALA A 353 -16.86 -10.36 -9.84
N GLY A 354 -15.94 -9.37 -10.06
CA GLY A 354 -14.53 -9.66 -10.30
C GLY A 354 -14.26 -10.37 -11.65
N ILE A 355 -15.27 -10.48 -12.51
CA ILE A 355 -15.17 -11.10 -13.82
C ILE A 355 -15.03 -9.99 -14.87
N VAL A 356 -13.84 -9.84 -15.41
CA VAL A 356 -13.56 -8.95 -16.55
C VAL A 356 -13.79 -9.73 -17.84
N LEU A 357 -14.73 -9.27 -18.65
CA LEU A 357 -14.99 -9.92 -19.92
C LEU A 357 -13.99 -9.43 -21.00
N GLY A 358 -13.38 -10.38 -21.70
CA GLY A 358 -12.41 -10.14 -22.76
C GLY A 358 -12.23 -11.35 -23.67
N LYS A 359 -11.24 -11.31 -24.55
CA LYS A 359 -11.02 -12.38 -25.56
C LYS A 359 -10.86 -13.78 -24.97
N HIS A 360 -10.44 -13.88 -23.71
CA HIS A 360 -10.23 -15.17 -23.01
C HIS A 360 -11.46 -15.67 -22.26
N SER A 361 -12.51 -14.85 -22.13
CA SER A 361 -13.72 -15.22 -21.41
C SER A 361 -14.49 -16.34 -22.09
N GLY A 362 -15.03 -17.24 -21.27
CA GLY A 362 -15.84 -18.38 -21.73
C GLY A 362 -17.34 -18.02 -21.85
N ARG A 363 -18.10 -18.88 -22.51
CA ARG A 363 -19.55 -18.69 -22.72
C ARG A 363 -20.31 -18.56 -21.38
N ASN A 364 -19.93 -19.33 -20.37
CA ASN A 364 -20.59 -19.28 -19.06
C ASN A 364 -20.44 -17.92 -18.39
N ALA A 365 -19.26 -17.31 -18.46
CA ALA A 365 -19.03 -15.98 -17.89
C ALA A 365 -19.89 -14.90 -18.58
N VAL A 366 -19.92 -14.91 -19.91
CA VAL A 366 -20.78 -14.00 -20.73
C VAL A 366 -22.25 -14.22 -20.38
N GLY A 367 -22.71 -15.46 -20.34
CA GLY A 367 -24.10 -15.80 -20.00
C GLY A 367 -24.48 -15.42 -18.56
N THR A 368 -23.55 -15.54 -17.61
CA THR A 368 -23.78 -15.10 -16.23
C THR A 368 -23.92 -13.59 -16.14
N ARG A 369 -23.02 -12.84 -16.80
CA ARG A 369 -23.10 -11.37 -16.81
C ARG A 369 -24.36 -10.86 -17.48
N LEU A 370 -24.77 -11.47 -18.60
CA LEU A 370 -26.03 -11.14 -19.27
C LEU A 370 -27.24 -11.36 -18.37
N ARG A 371 -27.29 -12.46 -17.60
CA ARG A 371 -28.36 -12.70 -16.62
C ARG A 371 -28.37 -11.67 -15.49
N GLU A 372 -27.20 -11.26 -15.00
CA GLU A 372 -27.09 -10.17 -14.02
C GLU A 372 -27.63 -8.84 -14.56
N LEU A 373 -27.44 -8.58 -15.87
CA LEU A 373 -28.02 -7.43 -16.58
C LEU A 373 -29.49 -7.58 -16.93
N GLY A 374 -30.12 -8.72 -16.58
CA GLY A 374 -31.54 -8.97 -16.81
C GLY A 374 -31.86 -9.67 -18.14
N TYR A 375 -30.87 -10.13 -18.88
CA TYR A 375 -31.06 -10.85 -20.16
C TYR A 375 -31.02 -12.37 -19.93
N ASP A 376 -32.18 -13.00 -19.90
CA ASP A 376 -32.31 -14.48 -19.86
C ASP A 376 -32.43 -15.01 -21.28
N LEU A 377 -31.31 -15.42 -21.87
CA LEU A 377 -31.22 -15.88 -23.24
C LEU A 377 -31.28 -17.41 -23.29
N ASP A 378 -32.07 -17.94 -24.23
CA ASP A 378 -32.04 -19.37 -24.57
C ASP A 378 -30.62 -19.78 -25.09
N PRO A 379 -30.28 -21.10 -25.05
CA PRO A 379 -28.95 -21.57 -25.43
C PRO A 379 -28.48 -21.17 -26.84
N ASP A 380 -29.41 -21.09 -27.80
CA ASP A 380 -29.08 -20.77 -29.19
C ASP A 380 -28.77 -19.26 -29.35
N LYS A 381 -29.57 -18.41 -28.73
CA LYS A 381 -29.32 -16.98 -28.69
C LYS A 381 -28.04 -16.66 -27.93
N LEU A 382 -27.80 -17.32 -26.81
CA LEU A 382 -26.53 -17.13 -26.08
C LEU A 382 -25.32 -17.54 -26.92
N ASN A 383 -25.42 -18.63 -27.70
CA ASN A 383 -24.37 -19.06 -28.61
C ASN A 383 -24.09 -18.00 -29.70
N ALA A 384 -25.15 -17.40 -30.26
CA ALA A 384 -25.05 -16.38 -31.28
C ALA A 384 -24.39 -15.09 -30.71
N VAL A 385 -24.84 -14.62 -29.54
CA VAL A 385 -24.23 -13.48 -28.83
C VAL A 385 -22.78 -13.77 -28.49
N PHE A 386 -22.47 -14.95 -27.98
CA PHE A 386 -21.11 -15.36 -27.65
C PHE A 386 -20.17 -15.40 -28.86
N SER A 387 -20.66 -15.92 -29.98
CA SER A 387 -19.88 -15.91 -31.23
C SER A 387 -19.53 -14.49 -31.66
N ARG A 388 -20.49 -13.57 -31.56
CA ARG A 388 -20.28 -12.15 -31.87
C ARG A 388 -19.34 -11.49 -30.87
N PHE A 389 -19.53 -11.76 -29.58
CA PHE A 389 -18.64 -11.32 -28.52
C PHE A 389 -17.19 -11.68 -28.83
N LYS A 390 -16.89 -12.92 -29.21
CA LYS A 390 -15.53 -13.35 -29.57
C LYS A 390 -14.94 -12.53 -30.71
N GLN A 391 -15.69 -12.29 -31.77
CA GLN A 391 -15.23 -11.51 -32.91
C GLN A 391 -14.88 -10.07 -32.54
N VAL A 392 -15.69 -9.45 -31.66
CA VAL A 392 -15.44 -8.08 -31.20
C VAL A 392 -14.29 -8.05 -30.19
N ALA A 393 -14.23 -9.02 -29.28
CA ALA A 393 -13.18 -9.12 -28.25
C ALA A 393 -11.78 -9.30 -28.81
N GLU A 394 -11.63 -9.92 -29.99
CA GLU A 394 -10.33 -10.04 -30.68
C GLU A 394 -9.79 -8.69 -31.18
N ARG A 395 -10.66 -7.71 -31.39
CA ARG A 395 -10.32 -6.40 -31.98
C ARG A 395 -10.33 -5.28 -30.96
N LYS A 396 -11.13 -5.40 -29.89
CA LYS A 396 -11.25 -4.39 -28.84
C LYS A 396 -10.07 -4.46 -27.88
N LYS A 397 -9.36 -3.35 -27.74
CA LYS A 397 -8.34 -3.18 -26.69
C LYS A 397 -9.02 -2.74 -25.40
N GLY A 398 -8.77 -3.44 -24.31
CA GLY A 398 -9.45 -3.25 -23.02
C GLY A 398 -10.54 -4.28 -22.77
N GLY A 399 -11.17 -4.25 -21.62
CA GLY A 399 -12.29 -5.12 -21.25
C GLY A 399 -13.58 -4.77 -21.99
N PHE A 400 -14.59 -5.64 -21.82
CA PHE A 400 -15.96 -5.35 -22.23
C PHE A 400 -16.72 -4.71 -21.07
N GLU A 401 -17.34 -3.59 -21.35
CA GLU A 401 -18.28 -2.95 -20.44
C GLU A 401 -19.69 -3.54 -20.63
N ASP A 402 -20.60 -3.23 -19.72
CA ASP A 402 -21.95 -3.77 -19.76
C ASP A 402 -22.73 -3.29 -21.00
N GLU A 403 -22.51 -2.05 -21.40
CA GLU A 403 -23.10 -1.43 -22.60
C GLU A 403 -22.68 -2.15 -23.89
N ASP A 404 -21.44 -2.66 -23.93
CA ASP A 404 -20.97 -3.45 -25.06
C ASP A 404 -21.75 -4.77 -25.18
N LEU A 405 -22.03 -5.43 -24.03
CA LEU A 405 -22.81 -6.67 -24.00
C LEU A 405 -24.26 -6.42 -24.40
N GLU A 406 -24.86 -5.37 -23.90
CA GLU A 406 -26.22 -4.97 -24.24
C GLU A 406 -26.36 -4.67 -25.74
N ALA A 407 -25.36 -3.99 -26.31
CA ALA A 407 -25.31 -3.75 -27.77
C ALA A 407 -25.26 -5.06 -28.56
N LEU A 408 -24.47 -6.06 -28.11
CA LEU A 408 -24.41 -7.37 -28.77
C LEU A 408 -25.73 -8.15 -28.72
N VAL A 409 -26.47 -8.03 -27.60
CA VAL A 409 -27.81 -8.64 -27.46
C VAL A 409 -28.82 -7.93 -28.34
N SER A 410 -28.79 -6.60 -28.38
CA SER A 410 -29.68 -5.80 -29.22
C SER A 410 -29.49 -6.07 -30.72
N ASP A 411 -28.26 -6.23 -31.17
CA ASP A 411 -27.95 -6.62 -32.55
C ASP A 411 -28.53 -7.99 -32.92
N GLN A 412 -28.55 -8.97 -31.99
CA GLN A 412 -29.09 -10.31 -32.21
C GLN A 412 -30.59 -10.37 -32.09
N ALA A 413 -31.22 -9.49 -31.33
CA ALA A 413 -32.67 -9.44 -31.15
C ALA A 413 -33.41 -8.93 -32.38
N GLY A 414 -32.71 -8.67 -33.48
CA GLY A 414 -33.33 -8.27 -34.75
C GLY A 414 -33.78 -6.79 -34.79
N PHE A 415 -33.27 -5.96 -33.88
CA PHE A 415 -33.36 -4.51 -34.01
C PHE A 415 -32.39 -4.00 -35.07
N THR A 416 -32.35 -4.64 -36.22
CA THR A 416 -31.66 -4.15 -37.41
C THR A 416 -32.48 -3.01 -38.11
N ASN A 417 -33.11 -2.19 -37.29
CA ASN A 417 -33.51 -0.88 -37.77
C ASN A 417 -32.37 0.08 -37.43
N VAL A 418 -31.34 0.07 -38.25
CA VAL A 418 -30.48 1.26 -38.37
C VAL A 418 -31.42 2.35 -38.87
N LEU A 419 -32.06 3.05 -37.93
CA LEU A 419 -33.01 4.10 -38.25
C LEU A 419 -32.35 5.21 -39.02
N TRP A 420 -31.08 5.46 -38.72
CA TRP A 420 -30.27 6.51 -39.33
C TRP A 420 -28.80 6.11 -39.47
N GLN A 421 -28.18 6.38 -40.60
CA GLN A 421 -26.77 6.15 -40.85
C GLN A 421 -26.06 7.46 -41.18
N VAL A 422 -25.02 7.81 -40.42
CA VAL A 422 -24.14 8.96 -40.80
C VAL A 422 -23.34 8.57 -42.02
N THR A 423 -23.56 9.29 -43.14
CA THR A 423 -22.89 9.06 -44.38
C THR A 423 -21.85 10.13 -44.73
N GLY A 424 -21.84 11.25 -43.97
CA GLY A 424 -20.83 12.29 -44.10
C GLY A 424 -20.83 13.23 -42.90
N LEU A 425 -19.64 13.69 -42.57
CA LEU A 425 -19.43 14.65 -41.50
C LEU A 425 -18.37 15.67 -41.92
N GLN A 426 -18.71 16.94 -41.80
CA GLN A 426 -17.79 18.05 -41.96
C GLN A 426 -17.86 18.96 -40.76
N VAL A 427 -16.70 19.27 -40.18
CA VAL A 427 -16.59 20.17 -39.03
C VAL A 427 -15.60 21.27 -39.34
N SER A 428 -15.99 22.51 -39.10
CA SER A 428 -15.14 23.68 -39.22
C SER A 428 -14.99 24.37 -37.88
N THR A 429 -13.75 24.61 -37.48
CA THR A 429 -13.41 25.30 -36.25
C THR A 429 -12.16 26.13 -36.41
N GLY A 430 -12.02 27.27 -35.74
CA GLY A 430 -10.86 28.15 -35.85
C GLY A 430 -10.86 29.20 -34.72
N LEU A 431 -9.74 29.91 -34.57
CA LEU A 431 -9.50 30.88 -33.49
C LEU A 431 -10.49 32.06 -33.49
N SER A 432 -11.14 32.37 -34.60
CA SER A 432 -12.05 33.53 -34.75
C SER A 432 -13.44 33.18 -35.27
N GLY A 433 -13.73 31.87 -35.50
CA GLY A 433 -14.99 31.41 -36.04
C GLY A 433 -15.81 30.59 -35.02
N MET A 434 -17.15 30.66 -35.11
CA MET A 434 -18.02 29.76 -34.38
C MET A 434 -17.84 28.33 -34.91
N PRO A 435 -17.61 27.33 -34.03
CA PRO A 435 -17.58 25.95 -34.47
C PRO A 435 -18.89 25.56 -35.16
N THR A 436 -18.78 25.04 -36.35
CA THR A 436 -19.91 24.58 -37.18
C THR A 436 -19.72 23.15 -37.61
N ALA A 437 -20.78 22.38 -37.64
CA ALA A 437 -20.77 21.03 -38.20
C ALA A 437 -21.92 20.88 -39.20
N THR A 438 -21.63 20.10 -40.28
CA THR A 438 -22.64 19.61 -41.23
C THR A 438 -22.63 18.08 -41.15
N VAL A 439 -23.76 17.50 -40.78
CA VAL A 439 -23.95 16.06 -40.71
C VAL A 439 -24.83 15.60 -41.86
N LYS A 440 -24.39 14.59 -42.57
CA LYS A 440 -25.14 13.92 -43.61
C LYS A 440 -25.61 12.58 -43.10
N MET A 441 -26.90 12.34 -43.09
CA MET A 441 -27.49 11.09 -42.57
C MET A 441 -28.42 10.48 -43.61
N ARG A 442 -28.43 9.15 -43.70
CA ARG A 442 -29.39 8.38 -44.46
C ARG A 442 -30.41 7.80 -43.51
N GLY A 443 -31.69 8.12 -43.69
CA GLY A 443 -32.79 7.58 -42.94
C GLY A 443 -33.17 6.18 -43.35
N PRO A 444 -34.11 5.51 -42.61
CA PRO A 444 -34.64 4.18 -42.91
C PRO A 444 -35.40 4.16 -44.26
N ASP A 445 -35.84 5.33 -44.73
CA ASP A 445 -36.47 5.54 -46.04
C ASP A 445 -35.44 5.63 -47.19
N GLY A 446 -34.16 5.45 -46.90
CA GLY A 446 -33.06 5.56 -47.86
C GLY A 446 -32.76 6.99 -48.30
N VAL A 447 -33.44 8.01 -47.80
CA VAL A 447 -33.28 9.41 -48.16
C VAL A 447 -32.12 10.03 -47.38
N GLU A 448 -31.23 10.70 -48.10
CA GLU A 448 -30.15 11.46 -47.47
C GLU A 448 -30.63 12.85 -47.02
N ARG A 449 -30.29 13.18 -45.80
CA ARG A 449 -30.60 14.49 -45.20
C ARG A 449 -29.33 15.16 -44.73
N TYR A 450 -29.30 16.47 -44.83
CA TYR A 450 -28.18 17.30 -44.41
C TYR A 450 -28.66 18.28 -43.35
N VAL A 451 -27.99 18.33 -42.26
CA VAL A 451 -28.26 19.30 -41.19
C VAL A 451 -26.93 19.97 -40.81
N ALA A 452 -26.99 21.27 -40.60
CA ALA A 452 -25.84 22.01 -40.09
C ALA A 452 -26.22 22.77 -38.84
N ALA A 453 -25.31 22.78 -37.86
CA ALA A 453 -25.49 23.52 -36.66
C ALA A 453 -24.19 24.17 -36.18
N THR A 454 -24.31 25.16 -35.29
CA THR A 454 -23.21 25.80 -34.58
C THR A 454 -23.18 25.35 -33.11
N GLY A 455 -21.99 25.31 -32.53
CA GLY A 455 -21.82 24.90 -31.15
C GLY A 455 -20.76 25.70 -30.40
N THR A 456 -20.64 25.44 -29.10
CA THR A 456 -19.58 26.00 -28.24
C THR A 456 -18.22 25.35 -28.48
N GLY A 457 -18.22 24.20 -29.18
CA GLY A 457 -17.05 23.44 -29.62
C GLY A 457 -17.41 22.55 -30.79
N PRO A 458 -16.41 21.93 -31.47
CA PRO A 458 -16.65 21.06 -32.63
C PRO A 458 -17.58 19.89 -32.35
N VAL A 459 -17.43 19.26 -31.16
CA VAL A 459 -18.28 18.15 -30.74
C VAL A 459 -19.72 18.60 -30.48
N ASP A 460 -19.91 19.71 -29.76
CA ASP A 460 -21.23 20.28 -29.50
C ASP A 460 -21.96 20.67 -30.82
N ALA A 461 -21.22 21.19 -31.78
CA ALA A 461 -21.78 21.49 -33.11
C ALA A 461 -22.27 20.23 -33.85
N VAL A 462 -21.54 19.11 -33.74
CA VAL A 462 -21.91 17.82 -34.35
C VAL A 462 -23.19 17.25 -33.72
N TYR A 463 -23.27 17.29 -32.39
CA TYR A 463 -24.47 16.77 -31.70
C TYR A 463 -25.70 17.63 -31.88
N LYS A 464 -25.56 18.91 -32.17
CA LYS A 464 -26.67 19.81 -32.49
C LYS A 464 -27.15 19.73 -33.95
N ALA A 465 -26.25 19.27 -34.82
CA ALA A 465 -26.58 19.02 -36.23
C ALA A 465 -27.30 17.66 -36.39
#